data_528c6c19fff7b72fe33d8745ec49fa81
#
_entry.id   528c6c19fff7b72fe33d8745ec49fa81
#
_cell.length_a   1.000
_cell.length_b   1.000
_cell.length_c   1.000
_cell.angle_alpha   90.00
_cell.angle_beta   90.00
_cell.angle_gamma   90.00
#
_symmetry.space_group_name_H-M   'P 1'
#
loop_
_entity.id
_entity.type
_entity.pdbx_description
1 polymer ?
#
loop_
_entity_poly.entity_id
_entity_poly.type
_entity_poly.pdbx_seq_one_letter_code
_entity_poly.pdbx_strand_id
1 'polypeptide(L)'
;MKFIDLFAGLGGFHVALNELGHECVFACEIETFLRDHYEKNFKIYPEGDITKLNINNIPKHEILCAGFPCQPFSKAGNSKGFSHKLAGKMFFYITKIIKKHKPKFLFLENVPNLINHNNGKTWKFIKHKLKKLNYDVDYKIISPVDFDIPQSRDRVYIVGQKDKLNGFKWPMKLKKTKDLKKFLISKPKNIRKTTPLRENILNTWKYFLKKIPRKCYLPNPLWTMEFGATYPFEKTTPHAVGIWKLRKCNGKFGINLKKLTKDQIFSNIPAYARLK
;
A
#
# COMPACT_ATOMS: atom_id res chain seq x y z
N MET A 1 2.85 -18.62 20.06
CA MET A 1 4.09 -17.81 20.21
C MET A 1 3.71 -16.36 20.48
N LYS A 2 4.58 -15.63 21.22
CA LYS A 2 4.43 -14.20 21.43
C LYS A 2 5.01 -13.41 20.26
N PHE A 3 4.31 -12.36 19.85
CA PHE A 3 4.81 -11.50 18.77
C PHE A 3 4.69 -10.00 19.13
N ILE A 4 5.46 -9.18 18.41
CA ILE A 4 5.36 -7.73 18.43
C ILE A 4 5.00 -7.21 17.04
N ASP A 5 4.22 -6.11 16.99
CA ASP A 5 3.77 -5.47 15.76
C ASP A 5 4.29 -4.02 15.69
N LEU A 6 5.31 -3.80 14.87
CA LEU A 6 5.95 -2.50 14.68
C LEU A 6 5.40 -1.81 13.43
N PHE A 7 5.14 -0.50 13.52
CA PHE A 7 4.42 0.24 12.49
C PHE A 7 3.05 -0.38 12.22
N ALA A 8 2.35 -0.66 13.31
CA ALA A 8 1.22 -1.57 13.37
C ALA A 8 0.02 -1.15 12.51
N GLY A 9 -0.15 0.16 12.26
CA GLY A 9 -1.27 0.68 11.49
C GLY A 9 -2.61 0.25 12.07
N LEU A 10 -3.43 -0.43 11.28
CA LEU A 10 -4.71 -1.00 11.70
C LEU A 10 -4.60 -2.44 12.24
N GLY A 11 -3.39 -2.99 12.39
CA GLY A 11 -3.17 -4.31 12.96
C GLY A 11 -3.29 -5.48 11.99
N GLY A 12 -2.85 -5.31 10.75
CA GLY A 12 -2.91 -6.39 9.76
C GLY A 12 -2.14 -7.65 10.18
N PHE A 13 -0.96 -7.50 10.75
CA PHE A 13 -0.20 -8.63 11.33
C PHE A 13 -0.88 -9.18 12.57
N HIS A 14 -1.45 -8.31 13.41
CA HIS A 14 -2.15 -8.74 14.63
C HIS A 14 -3.32 -9.67 14.30
N VAL A 15 -4.20 -9.25 13.38
CA VAL A 15 -5.33 -10.09 12.95
C VAL A 15 -4.84 -11.46 12.48
N ALA A 16 -3.89 -11.47 11.53
CA ALA A 16 -3.42 -12.72 10.92
C ALA A 16 -2.76 -13.68 11.92
N LEU A 17 -1.93 -13.15 12.82
CA LEU A 17 -1.22 -14.00 13.80
C LEU A 17 -2.12 -14.42 14.96
N ASN A 18 -3.07 -13.57 15.35
CA ASN A 18 -4.03 -13.93 16.39
C ASN A 18 -4.98 -15.06 15.94
N GLU A 19 -5.42 -15.05 14.68
CA GLU A 19 -6.20 -16.13 14.08
C GLU A 19 -5.46 -17.47 14.06
N LEU A 20 -4.12 -17.44 14.08
CA LEU A 20 -3.26 -18.59 14.16
C LEU A 20 -2.91 -18.99 15.62
N GLY A 21 -3.54 -18.37 16.63
CA GLY A 21 -3.32 -18.64 18.04
C GLY A 21 -2.01 -18.06 18.60
N HIS A 22 -1.48 -17.00 17.99
CA HIS A 22 -0.32 -16.27 18.52
C HIS A 22 -0.79 -15.05 19.31
N GLU A 23 0.00 -14.63 20.30
CA GLU A 23 -0.31 -13.53 21.23
C GLU A 23 0.52 -12.28 20.89
N CYS A 24 -0.14 -11.15 20.65
CA CYS A 24 0.52 -9.87 20.56
C CYS A 24 0.84 -9.34 21.94
N VAL A 25 2.11 -9.11 22.22
CA VAL A 25 2.58 -8.61 23.53
C VAL A 25 3.06 -7.18 23.49
N PHE A 26 3.18 -6.59 22.30
CA PHE A 26 3.62 -5.21 22.12
C PHE A 26 3.27 -4.72 20.71
N ALA A 27 2.83 -3.48 20.61
CA ALA A 27 2.63 -2.81 19.33
C ALA A 27 3.23 -1.39 19.37
N CYS A 28 3.62 -0.88 18.20
CA CYS A 28 4.13 0.47 18.05
C CYS A 28 3.57 1.12 16.77
N GLU A 29 2.97 2.31 16.91
CA GLU A 29 2.39 3.09 15.80
C GLU A 29 2.48 4.58 16.14
N ILE A 30 2.97 5.41 15.22
CA ILE A 30 3.18 6.84 15.48
C ILE A 30 1.89 7.66 15.43
N GLU A 31 0.95 7.25 14.57
CA GLU A 31 -0.29 7.99 14.34
C GLU A 31 -1.32 7.73 15.45
N THR A 32 -1.64 8.73 16.26
CA THR A 32 -2.58 8.61 17.39
C THR A 32 -3.93 8.04 16.96
N PHE A 33 -4.47 8.51 15.84
CA PHE A 33 -5.73 8.01 15.31
C PHE A 33 -5.70 6.49 15.03
N LEU A 34 -4.58 5.96 14.52
CA LEU A 34 -4.43 4.52 14.29
C LEU A 34 -4.26 3.76 15.61
N ARG A 35 -3.57 4.33 16.58
CA ARG A 35 -3.41 3.76 17.94
C ARG A 35 -4.76 3.59 18.63
N ASP A 36 -5.62 4.60 18.56
CA ASP A 36 -6.96 4.56 19.15
C ASP A 36 -7.84 3.47 18.49
N HIS A 37 -7.71 3.27 17.19
CA HIS A 37 -8.40 2.20 16.47
C HIS A 37 -7.84 0.83 16.81
N TYR A 38 -6.54 0.71 16.93
CA TYR A 38 -5.87 -0.52 17.32
C TYR A 38 -6.31 -0.98 18.71
N GLU A 39 -6.33 -0.06 19.69
CA GLU A 39 -6.81 -0.35 21.04
C GLU A 39 -8.26 -0.80 21.06
N LYS A 40 -9.14 -0.14 20.31
CA LYS A 40 -10.55 -0.54 20.21
C LYS A 40 -10.72 -1.97 19.73
N ASN A 41 -9.89 -2.38 18.76
CA ASN A 41 -9.96 -3.70 18.14
C ASN A 41 -9.28 -4.78 18.96
N PHE A 42 -8.12 -4.50 19.57
CA PHE A 42 -7.24 -5.52 20.14
C PHE A 42 -7.00 -5.37 21.64
N LYS A 43 -7.51 -4.32 22.28
CA LYS A 43 -7.32 -4.05 23.71
C LYS A 43 -5.85 -3.83 24.12
N ILE A 44 -5.01 -3.47 23.16
CA ILE A 44 -3.61 -3.08 23.34
C ILE A 44 -3.47 -1.67 22.78
N TYR A 45 -3.00 -0.72 23.62
CA TYR A 45 -2.66 0.61 23.12
C TYR A 45 -1.23 0.62 22.62
N PRO A 46 -0.98 0.85 21.31
CA PRO A 46 0.37 0.83 20.76
C PRO A 46 1.24 1.97 21.35
N GLU A 47 2.51 1.68 21.57
CA GLU A 47 3.50 2.72 21.83
C GLU A 47 3.62 3.67 20.62
N GLY A 48 4.16 4.87 20.85
CA GLY A 48 4.21 5.93 19.84
C GLY A 48 5.40 5.80 18.87
N ASP A 49 6.25 6.82 18.88
CA ASP A 49 7.39 6.92 17.97
C ASP A 49 8.48 5.88 18.28
N ILE A 50 8.73 4.97 17.34
CA ILE A 50 9.76 3.92 17.45
C ILE A 50 11.17 4.49 17.74
N THR A 51 11.42 5.75 17.38
CA THR A 51 12.73 6.39 17.59
C THR A 51 12.96 6.79 19.05
N LYS A 52 11.88 6.88 19.83
CA LYS A 52 11.86 7.25 21.24
C LYS A 52 11.68 6.07 22.18
N LEU A 53 11.44 4.86 21.63
CA LEU A 53 11.23 3.67 22.44
C LEU A 53 12.47 3.32 23.26
N ASN A 54 12.22 3.00 24.54
CA ASN A 54 13.19 2.26 25.31
C ASN A 54 13.11 0.78 24.92
N ILE A 55 14.05 0.34 24.11
CA ILE A 55 14.09 -1.03 23.58
C ILE A 55 14.13 -2.08 24.71
N ASN A 56 14.64 -1.75 25.89
CA ASN A 56 14.68 -2.68 27.03
C ASN A 56 13.29 -2.99 27.59
N ASN A 57 12.31 -2.10 27.39
CA ASN A 57 10.94 -2.28 27.89
C ASN A 57 10.08 -3.14 26.95
N ILE A 58 10.58 -3.48 25.75
CA ILE A 58 9.85 -4.38 24.83
C ILE A 58 9.83 -5.78 25.45
N PRO A 59 8.65 -6.41 25.59
CA PRO A 59 8.54 -7.74 26.17
C PRO A 59 9.27 -8.82 25.35
N LYS A 60 9.61 -9.95 25.98
CA LYS A 60 10.17 -11.10 25.30
C LYS A 60 9.16 -11.63 24.26
N HIS A 61 9.63 -11.86 23.04
CA HIS A 61 8.81 -12.32 21.92
C HIS A 61 9.61 -13.24 21.00
N GLU A 62 8.90 -14.07 20.26
CA GLU A 62 9.50 -15.00 19.30
C GLU A 62 9.35 -14.53 17.85
N ILE A 63 8.33 -13.67 17.56
CA ILE A 63 8.10 -13.16 16.22
C ILE A 63 8.16 -11.63 16.25
N LEU A 64 8.90 -11.04 15.34
CA LEU A 64 8.89 -9.59 15.09
C LEU A 64 8.23 -9.31 13.75
N CYS A 65 7.10 -8.58 13.80
CA CYS A 65 6.40 -8.06 12.63
C CYS A 65 6.72 -6.58 12.43
N ALA A 66 6.89 -6.15 11.18
CA ALA A 66 7.08 -4.74 10.87
C ALA A 66 6.68 -4.39 9.44
N GLY A 67 5.65 -3.53 9.30
CA GLY A 67 5.28 -2.86 8.05
C GLY A 67 5.90 -1.47 7.96
N PHE A 68 7.22 -1.39 7.82
CA PHE A 68 7.94 -0.12 7.96
C PHE A 68 7.75 0.81 6.77
N PRO A 69 7.73 2.15 6.99
CA PRO A 69 7.46 3.12 5.94
C PRO A 69 8.52 3.11 4.84
N CYS A 70 8.02 3.23 3.62
CA CYS A 70 8.79 3.17 2.39
C CYS A 70 9.02 4.55 1.73
N GLN A 71 8.94 5.63 2.49
CA GLN A 71 9.37 6.93 1.96
C GLN A 71 10.91 6.98 2.02
N PRO A 72 11.53 6.59 1.01
CA PRO A 72 11.80 7.07 -0.33
C PRO A 72 11.59 6.04 -1.45
N PHE A 73 11.05 4.87 -1.17
CA PHE A 73 10.96 3.76 -2.14
C PHE A 73 9.69 3.79 -2.99
N SER A 74 8.73 4.71 -2.75
CA SER A 74 7.51 4.80 -3.53
C SER A 74 7.69 5.71 -4.76
N LYS A 75 7.16 5.28 -5.91
CA LYS A 75 7.14 6.09 -7.16
C LYS A 75 6.33 7.39 -7.03
N ALA A 76 5.53 7.56 -5.98
CA ALA A 76 4.68 8.71 -5.74
C ALA A 76 5.33 9.82 -4.90
N GLY A 77 6.54 9.61 -4.36
CA GLY A 77 7.30 10.63 -3.63
C GLY A 77 8.23 11.40 -4.55
N ASN A 78 8.20 12.74 -4.48
CA ASN A 78 9.10 13.63 -5.21
C ASN A 78 10.56 13.18 -5.05
N SER A 79 11.22 12.97 -6.18
CA SER A 79 12.60 12.48 -6.35
C SER A 79 13.71 13.47 -5.89
N LYS A 80 13.48 14.27 -4.87
CA LYS A 80 14.51 15.16 -4.30
C LYS A 80 15.25 14.50 -3.16
N GLY A 81 16.42 14.01 -3.44
CA GLY A 81 17.68 13.80 -2.69
C GLY A 81 17.74 13.57 -1.17
N PHE A 82 16.65 13.69 -0.42
CA PHE A 82 16.65 13.55 1.05
C PHE A 82 16.32 12.14 1.56
N SER A 83 16.12 11.22 0.70
CA SER A 83 15.39 9.99 0.93
C SER A 83 16.18 8.79 1.47
N HIS A 84 17.49 8.73 1.26
CA HIS A 84 18.31 7.63 1.75
C HIS A 84 18.44 7.58 3.28
N LYS A 85 18.34 8.75 3.95
CA LYS A 85 18.55 8.82 5.40
C LYS A 85 17.34 8.33 6.22
N LEU A 86 16.10 8.58 5.80
CA LEU A 86 14.91 8.28 6.63
C LEU A 86 14.51 6.79 6.60
N ALA A 87 14.44 6.14 5.46
CA ALA A 87 14.05 4.72 5.40
C ALA A 87 15.13 3.80 5.94
N GLY A 88 16.41 4.13 5.70
CA GLY A 88 17.52 3.51 6.39
C GLY A 88 17.45 3.71 7.90
N LYS A 89 16.89 4.84 8.37
CA LYS A 89 16.70 5.16 9.78
C LYS A 89 15.66 4.25 10.44
N MET A 90 14.47 4.03 9.81
CA MET A 90 13.43 3.15 10.39
C MET A 90 13.88 1.70 10.45
N PHE A 91 14.47 1.19 9.37
CA PHE A 91 15.05 -0.16 9.35
C PHE A 91 16.19 -0.32 10.38
N PHE A 92 16.95 0.74 10.65
CA PHE A 92 17.97 0.73 11.71
C PHE A 92 17.36 0.48 13.10
N TYR A 93 16.20 1.10 13.43
CA TYR A 93 15.54 0.82 14.70
C TYR A 93 15.04 -0.61 14.78
N ILE A 94 14.47 -1.14 13.69
CA ILE A 94 14.11 -2.57 13.61
C ILE A 94 15.33 -3.44 13.90
N THR A 95 16.49 -3.17 13.28
CA THR A 95 17.71 -3.97 13.52
C THR A 95 18.25 -3.85 14.93
N LYS A 96 18.07 -2.70 15.61
CA LYS A 96 18.42 -2.56 17.04
C LYS A 96 17.54 -3.47 17.90
N ILE A 97 16.23 -3.52 17.66
CA ILE A 97 15.29 -4.39 18.38
C ILE A 97 15.65 -5.85 18.12
N ILE A 98 15.88 -6.24 16.86
CA ILE A 98 16.30 -7.60 16.50
C ILE A 98 17.59 -7.99 17.22
N LYS A 99 18.60 -7.11 17.25
CA LYS A 99 19.89 -7.36 17.91
C LYS A 99 19.72 -7.60 19.41
N LYS A 100 18.84 -6.85 20.07
CA LYS A 100 18.60 -6.95 21.52
C LYS A 100 17.77 -8.18 21.88
N HIS A 101 16.63 -8.38 21.20
CA HIS A 101 15.65 -9.41 21.59
C HIS A 101 15.85 -10.76 20.91
N LYS A 102 16.54 -10.78 19.75
CA LYS A 102 16.86 -12.00 18.98
C LYS A 102 15.63 -12.89 18.75
N PRO A 103 14.51 -12.36 18.21
CA PRO A 103 13.30 -13.14 17.95
C PRO A 103 13.63 -14.33 17.04
N LYS A 104 12.87 -15.42 17.15
CA LYS A 104 13.07 -16.61 16.32
C LYS A 104 12.70 -16.36 14.87
N PHE A 105 11.66 -15.56 14.63
CA PHE A 105 11.13 -15.26 13.32
C PHE A 105 10.98 -13.76 13.06
N LEU A 106 11.15 -13.39 11.81
CA LEU A 106 10.89 -12.03 11.30
C LEU A 106 9.81 -12.10 10.22
N PHE A 107 8.86 -11.18 10.28
CA PHE A 107 7.85 -11.03 9.25
C PHE A 107 7.72 -9.54 8.89
N LEU A 108 8.38 -9.15 7.79
CA LEU A 108 8.47 -7.76 7.38
C LEU A 108 7.66 -7.51 6.11
N GLU A 109 7.06 -6.34 5.99
CA GLU A 109 6.29 -5.94 4.80
C GLU A 109 6.79 -4.60 4.26
N ASN A 110 6.71 -4.47 2.94
CA ASN A 110 6.99 -3.21 2.26
C ASN A 110 6.37 -3.17 0.85
N VAL A 111 6.55 -2.06 0.14
CA VAL A 111 6.16 -1.97 -1.28
C VAL A 111 7.15 -2.74 -2.18
N PRO A 112 6.69 -3.27 -3.34
CA PRO A 112 7.54 -4.05 -4.25
C PRO A 112 8.80 -3.30 -4.72
N ASN A 113 8.71 -1.97 -4.80
CA ASN A 113 9.85 -1.15 -5.23
C ASN A 113 11.06 -1.25 -4.30
N LEU A 114 10.90 -1.72 -3.05
CA LEU A 114 12.02 -1.98 -2.13
C LEU A 114 13.09 -2.88 -2.76
N ILE A 115 12.64 -3.89 -3.52
CA ILE A 115 13.54 -4.89 -4.12
C ILE A 115 14.37 -4.28 -5.25
N ASN A 116 13.74 -3.44 -6.08
CA ASN A 116 14.39 -2.86 -7.27
C ASN A 116 15.00 -1.47 -7.00
N HIS A 117 14.74 -0.90 -5.84
CA HIS A 117 15.21 0.45 -5.49
C HIS A 117 16.74 0.52 -5.56
N ASN A 118 17.23 1.60 -6.20
CA ASN A 118 18.64 1.85 -6.40
C ASN A 118 19.38 0.63 -7.02
N ASN A 119 18.81 0.08 -8.11
CA ASN A 119 19.34 -1.11 -8.82
C ASN A 119 19.54 -2.32 -7.88
N GLY A 120 18.59 -2.53 -6.94
CA GLY A 120 18.63 -3.62 -5.99
C GLY A 120 19.59 -3.44 -4.80
N LYS A 121 20.32 -2.33 -4.74
CA LYS A 121 21.29 -2.07 -3.64
C LYS A 121 20.61 -2.02 -2.27
N THR A 122 19.37 -1.50 -2.22
CA THR A 122 18.61 -1.42 -0.96
C THR A 122 18.26 -2.78 -0.42
N TRP A 123 17.76 -3.70 -1.25
CA TRP A 123 17.48 -5.07 -0.84
C TRP A 123 18.76 -5.79 -0.41
N LYS A 124 19.83 -5.68 -1.19
CA LYS A 124 21.15 -6.26 -0.84
C LYS A 124 21.62 -5.77 0.53
N PHE A 125 21.45 -4.49 0.84
CA PHE A 125 21.79 -3.92 2.13
C PHE A 125 20.93 -4.51 3.27
N ILE A 126 19.60 -4.57 3.12
CA ILE A 126 18.67 -5.16 4.11
C ILE A 126 19.06 -6.62 4.37
N LYS A 127 19.17 -7.42 3.31
CA LYS A 127 19.56 -8.84 3.40
C LYS A 127 20.89 -9.03 4.12
N HIS A 128 21.91 -8.22 3.76
CA HIS A 128 23.22 -8.27 4.41
C HIS A 128 23.15 -7.93 5.91
N LYS A 129 22.38 -6.89 6.29
CA LYS A 129 22.20 -6.52 7.70
C LYS A 129 21.52 -7.61 8.51
N LEU A 130 20.46 -8.24 7.97
CA LEU A 130 19.77 -9.35 8.63
C LEU A 130 20.68 -10.58 8.74
N LYS A 131 21.45 -10.89 7.69
CA LYS A 131 22.43 -11.98 7.72
C LYS A 131 23.52 -11.76 8.80
N LYS A 132 24.01 -10.51 8.98
CA LYS A 132 24.93 -10.17 10.07
C LYS A 132 24.34 -10.35 11.47
N LEU A 133 23.00 -10.39 11.58
CA LEU A 133 22.29 -10.67 12.82
C LEU A 133 21.92 -12.16 12.94
N ASN A 134 22.48 -13.03 12.09
CA ASN A 134 22.25 -14.47 12.01
C ASN A 134 20.79 -14.82 11.60
N TYR A 135 20.19 -14.06 10.66
CA TYR A 135 18.92 -14.43 10.06
C TYR A 135 19.11 -14.83 8.60
N ASP A 136 18.58 -16.01 8.28
CA ASP A 136 18.36 -16.40 6.90
C ASP A 136 17.00 -15.87 6.46
N VAL A 137 16.96 -15.22 5.28
CA VAL A 137 15.79 -14.47 4.83
C VAL A 137 15.47 -14.75 3.37
N ASP A 138 14.17 -14.86 3.10
CA ASP A 138 13.63 -14.93 1.76
C ASP A 138 12.49 -13.92 1.58
N TYR A 139 12.16 -13.59 0.34
CA TYR A 139 11.06 -12.67 0.05
C TYR A 139 10.21 -13.12 -1.12
N LYS A 140 8.95 -12.70 -1.10
CA LYS A 140 8.02 -12.86 -2.21
C LYS A 140 7.14 -11.62 -2.37
N ILE A 141 6.87 -11.23 -3.62
CA ILE A 141 5.85 -10.23 -3.91
C ILE A 141 4.52 -10.93 -4.05
N ILE A 142 3.56 -10.52 -3.23
CA ILE A 142 2.24 -11.12 -3.10
C ILE A 142 1.19 -10.02 -3.23
N SER A 143 0.10 -10.33 -3.90
CA SER A 143 -1.08 -9.47 -4.00
C SER A 143 -2.30 -10.15 -3.39
N PRO A 144 -3.21 -9.44 -2.71
CA PRO A 144 -4.48 -10.01 -2.23
C PRO A 144 -5.28 -10.67 -3.35
N VAL A 145 -5.16 -10.14 -4.57
CA VAL A 145 -5.79 -10.73 -5.76
C VAL A 145 -5.30 -12.15 -6.03
N ASP A 146 -4.17 -12.58 -5.52
CA ASP A 146 -3.65 -13.96 -5.64
C ASP A 146 -4.37 -14.93 -4.70
N PHE A 147 -5.17 -14.42 -3.76
CA PHE A 147 -5.91 -15.15 -2.73
C PHE A 147 -7.42 -14.86 -2.77
N ASP A 148 -7.96 -14.61 -3.96
CA ASP A 148 -9.38 -14.37 -4.24
C ASP A 148 -9.96 -13.10 -3.55
N ILE A 149 -9.12 -12.17 -3.14
CA ILE A 149 -9.54 -10.85 -2.65
C ILE A 149 -9.43 -9.86 -3.80
N PRO A 150 -10.52 -9.15 -4.18
CA PRO A 150 -10.54 -8.29 -5.37
C PRO A 150 -9.82 -6.95 -5.14
N GLN A 151 -8.60 -7.01 -4.65
CA GLN A 151 -7.74 -5.87 -4.41
C GLN A 151 -6.38 -6.06 -5.08
N SER A 152 -6.05 -5.23 -6.07
CA SER A 152 -4.71 -5.18 -6.67
C SER A 152 -3.80 -4.32 -5.78
N ARG A 153 -3.05 -4.97 -4.88
CA ARG A 153 -2.18 -4.30 -3.91
C ARG A 153 -0.92 -5.14 -3.66
N ASP A 154 0.00 -5.07 -4.61
CA ASP A 154 1.25 -5.81 -4.49
C ASP A 154 2.07 -5.33 -3.29
N ARG A 155 2.58 -6.28 -2.51
CA ARG A 155 3.49 -6.04 -1.40
C ARG A 155 4.62 -7.05 -1.41
N VAL A 156 5.81 -6.60 -1.05
CA VAL A 156 6.90 -7.52 -0.74
C VAL A 156 6.79 -7.93 0.71
N TYR A 157 6.69 -9.22 0.92
CA TYR A 157 6.81 -9.84 2.23
C TYR A 157 8.20 -10.45 2.35
N ILE A 158 8.85 -10.21 3.48
CA ILE A 158 10.16 -10.75 3.81
C ILE A 158 10.00 -11.60 5.05
N VAL A 159 10.32 -12.88 4.93
CA VAL A 159 10.31 -13.82 6.04
C VAL A 159 11.75 -14.13 6.43
N GLY A 160 12.03 -14.11 7.72
CA GLY A 160 13.34 -14.47 8.25
C GLY A 160 13.22 -15.47 9.39
N GLN A 161 14.18 -16.37 9.48
CA GLN A 161 14.34 -17.26 10.61
C GLN A 161 15.79 -17.16 11.11
N LYS A 162 15.91 -17.17 12.43
CA LYS A 162 17.25 -17.19 13.05
C LYS A 162 17.98 -18.47 12.64
N ASP A 163 19.26 -18.32 12.31
CA ASP A 163 20.19 -19.32 11.83
C ASP A 163 19.87 -19.83 10.41
N LYS A 164 18.78 -20.55 10.19
CA LYS A 164 18.42 -21.09 8.88
C LYS A 164 16.90 -21.14 8.67
N LEU A 165 16.43 -20.67 7.52
CA LEU A 165 15.03 -20.73 7.13
C LEU A 165 14.66 -22.13 6.66
N ASN A 166 14.32 -23.00 7.61
CA ASN A 166 13.99 -24.40 7.36
C ASN A 166 12.48 -24.64 7.29
N GLY A 167 12.04 -25.43 6.31
CA GLY A 167 10.65 -25.88 6.20
C GLY A 167 9.65 -24.81 5.76
N PHE A 168 10.07 -23.55 5.61
CA PHE A 168 9.19 -22.49 5.13
C PHE A 168 8.91 -22.65 3.64
N LYS A 169 7.62 -22.55 3.27
CA LYS A 169 7.18 -22.53 1.87
C LYS A 169 6.21 -21.36 1.67
N TRP A 170 6.42 -20.60 0.61
CA TRP A 170 5.49 -19.55 0.23
C TRP A 170 4.13 -20.13 -0.15
N PRO A 171 3.03 -19.49 0.24
CA PRO A 171 1.71 -19.96 -0.14
C PRO A 171 1.55 -19.96 -1.66
N MET A 172 0.82 -20.96 -2.16
CA MET A 172 0.45 -21.05 -3.57
C MET A 172 -0.72 -20.11 -3.85
N LYS A 173 -0.71 -19.53 -5.05
CA LYS A 173 -1.83 -18.71 -5.52
C LYS A 173 -3.09 -19.56 -5.66
N LEU A 174 -4.21 -19.04 -5.18
CA LEU A 174 -5.50 -19.70 -5.35
C LEU A 174 -6.00 -19.56 -6.80
N LYS A 175 -6.68 -20.58 -7.33
CA LYS A 175 -7.45 -20.46 -8.59
C LYS A 175 -8.62 -19.49 -8.34
N LYS A 176 -8.83 -18.52 -9.23
CA LYS A 176 -9.61 -17.31 -8.94
C LYS A 176 -10.96 -17.25 -9.56
N THR A 177 -11.87 -16.66 -8.80
CA THR A 177 -12.98 -15.88 -9.34
C THR A 177 -12.75 -14.41 -8.95
N LYS A 178 -12.28 -13.59 -9.86
CA LYS A 178 -12.12 -12.12 -9.67
C LYS A 178 -13.47 -11.39 -9.61
N ASP A 179 -14.48 -12.00 -9.02
CA ASP A 179 -15.83 -11.44 -9.01
C ASP A 179 -16.04 -10.56 -7.78
N LEU A 180 -15.96 -9.25 -8.02
CA LEU A 180 -16.24 -8.24 -7.00
C LEU A 180 -17.65 -8.39 -6.39
N LYS A 181 -18.62 -8.93 -7.14
CA LYS A 181 -20.01 -9.08 -6.66
C LYS A 181 -20.11 -9.92 -5.39
N LYS A 182 -19.21 -10.89 -5.19
CA LYS A 182 -19.18 -11.71 -3.97
C LYS A 182 -18.92 -10.91 -2.69
N PHE A 183 -18.33 -9.72 -2.81
CA PHE A 183 -17.96 -8.86 -1.69
C PHE A 183 -18.94 -7.68 -1.51
N LEU A 184 -19.93 -7.55 -2.41
CA LEU A 184 -20.93 -6.49 -2.33
C LEU A 184 -22.10 -6.93 -1.48
N ILE A 185 -22.46 -6.12 -0.51
CA ILE A 185 -23.67 -6.29 0.28
C ILE A 185 -24.82 -5.69 -0.51
N SER A 186 -25.84 -6.48 -0.84
CA SER A 186 -26.99 -6.05 -1.67
C SER A 186 -27.83 -4.94 -1.03
N LYS A 187 -27.96 -4.97 0.30
CA LYS A 187 -28.75 -3.97 1.08
C LYS A 187 -27.98 -3.59 2.35
N PRO A 188 -26.92 -2.74 2.26
CA PRO A 188 -26.19 -2.33 3.45
C PRO A 188 -27.06 -1.46 4.37
N LYS A 189 -27.03 -1.72 5.68
CA LYS A 189 -27.80 -0.96 6.68
C LYS A 189 -27.28 0.48 6.83
N ASN A 190 -25.98 0.69 6.70
CA ASN A 190 -25.34 1.98 6.88
C ASN A 190 -24.70 2.46 5.56
N ILE A 191 -25.48 3.12 4.71
CA ILE A 191 -24.98 3.68 3.45
C ILE A 191 -24.44 5.08 3.73
N ARG A 192 -23.14 5.25 3.52
CA ARG A 192 -22.56 6.59 3.50
C ARG A 192 -22.89 7.26 2.16
N LYS A 193 -23.73 8.28 2.19
CA LYS A 193 -24.04 9.06 0.99
C LYS A 193 -22.77 9.70 0.42
N THR A 194 -22.64 9.67 -0.89
CA THR A 194 -21.58 10.41 -1.58
C THR A 194 -21.84 11.91 -1.51
N THR A 195 -20.77 12.71 -1.47
CA THR A 195 -20.92 14.16 -1.58
C THR A 195 -21.28 14.55 -3.01
N PRO A 196 -21.98 15.68 -3.24
CA PRO A 196 -22.31 16.15 -4.59
C PRO A 196 -21.09 16.23 -5.54
N LEU A 197 -19.93 16.63 -5.00
CA LEU A 197 -18.67 16.66 -5.75
C LEU A 197 -18.25 15.23 -6.20
N ARG A 198 -18.34 14.25 -5.31
CA ARG A 198 -18.01 12.86 -5.66
C ARG A 198 -19.00 12.27 -6.66
N GLU A 199 -20.27 12.58 -6.53
CA GLU A 199 -21.29 12.16 -7.51
C GLU A 199 -21.02 12.73 -8.90
N ASN A 200 -20.65 14.00 -8.98
CA ASN A 200 -20.28 14.61 -10.25
C ASN A 200 -19.05 13.93 -10.88
N ILE A 201 -18.02 13.63 -10.07
CA ILE A 201 -16.83 12.88 -10.52
C ILE A 201 -17.23 11.50 -11.04
N LEU A 202 -18.04 10.74 -10.28
CA LEU A 202 -18.46 9.40 -10.67
C LEU A 202 -19.33 9.41 -11.94
N ASN A 203 -20.22 10.38 -12.08
CA ASN A 203 -21.07 10.54 -13.26
C ASN A 203 -20.24 10.92 -14.51
N THR A 204 -19.24 11.76 -14.34
CA THR A 204 -18.29 12.11 -15.41
C THR A 204 -17.49 10.87 -15.87
N TRP A 205 -17.00 10.07 -14.91
CA TRP A 205 -16.35 8.79 -15.18
C TRP A 205 -17.28 7.80 -15.89
N LYS A 206 -18.48 7.63 -15.39
CA LYS A 206 -19.47 6.73 -15.98
C LYS A 206 -19.79 7.12 -17.43
N TYR A 207 -19.92 8.41 -17.70
CA TYR A 207 -20.15 8.90 -19.05
C TYR A 207 -18.95 8.65 -19.96
N PHE A 208 -17.75 8.94 -19.47
CA PHE A 208 -16.50 8.70 -20.19
C PHE A 208 -16.32 7.20 -20.54
N LEU A 209 -16.47 6.33 -19.57
CA LEU A 209 -16.35 4.88 -19.79
C LEU A 209 -17.35 4.33 -20.81
N LYS A 210 -18.57 4.91 -20.88
CA LYS A 210 -19.57 4.55 -21.91
C LYS A 210 -19.16 4.96 -23.32
N LYS A 211 -18.32 6.01 -23.46
CA LYS A 211 -17.88 6.55 -24.75
C LYS A 211 -16.59 5.93 -25.24
N ILE A 212 -15.76 5.39 -24.37
CA ILE A 212 -14.51 4.73 -24.76
C ILE A 212 -14.82 3.49 -25.63
N PRO A 213 -14.14 3.31 -26.74
CA PRO A 213 -14.23 2.08 -27.52
C PRO A 213 -13.89 0.84 -26.68
N ARG A 214 -14.66 -0.25 -26.81
CA ARG A 214 -14.46 -1.48 -26.03
C ARG A 214 -13.06 -2.09 -26.15
N LYS A 215 -12.38 -1.84 -27.29
CA LYS A 215 -11.00 -2.28 -27.54
C LYS A 215 -9.93 -1.47 -26.79
N CYS A 216 -10.33 -0.36 -26.15
CA CYS A 216 -9.40 0.44 -25.37
C CYS A 216 -9.34 -0.08 -23.95
N TYR A 217 -8.14 -0.37 -23.51
CA TYR A 217 -7.84 -0.72 -22.14
C TYR A 217 -7.36 0.54 -21.41
N LEU A 218 -7.94 0.85 -20.29
CA LEU A 218 -7.47 1.95 -19.44
C LEU A 218 -6.45 1.38 -18.45
N PRO A 219 -5.18 1.81 -18.53
CA PRO A 219 -4.19 1.36 -17.57
C PRO A 219 -4.55 1.86 -16.17
N ASN A 220 -4.25 1.06 -15.19
CA ASN A 220 -4.38 1.42 -13.79
C ASN A 220 -3.03 1.98 -13.28
N PRO A 221 -3.01 3.13 -12.57
CA PRO A 221 -4.14 3.99 -12.21
C PRO A 221 -4.30 5.16 -13.18
N LEU A 222 -5.54 5.40 -13.63
CA LEU A 222 -5.90 6.71 -14.15
C LEU A 222 -6.18 7.64 -12.97
N TRP A 223 -5.61 8.83 -13.02
CA TRP A 223 -5.79 9.82 -11.95
C TRP A 223 -7.19 10.39 -11.99
N THR A 224 -7.94 10.22 -10.92
CA THR A 224 -9.33 10.75 -10.80
C THR A 224 -9.42 12.25 -11.05
N MET A 225 -8.33 13.00 -10.82
CA MET A 225 -8.27 14.43 -11.10
C MET A 225 -8.27 14.77 -12.59
N GLU A 226 -7.81 13.88 -13.45
CA GLU A 226 -7.81 14.12 -14.92
C GLU A 226 -9.22 14.11 -15.50
N PHE A 227 -10.13 13.36 -14.87
CA PHE A 227 -11.49 13.18 -15.38
C PHE A 227 -12.57 13.85 -14.52
N GLY A 228 -12.37 13.90 -13.21
CA GLY A 228 -13.38 14.39 -12.29
C GLY A 228 -13.46 15.89 -12.16
N ALA A 229 -12.32 16.58 -12.27
CA ALA A 229 -12.25 18.02 -12.01
C ALA A 229 -12.19 18.85 -13.27
N THR A 230 -11.58 18.36 -14.35
CA THR A 230 -11.12 19.25 -15.42
C THR A 230 -11.19 18.67 -16.82
N TYR A 231 -11.59 17.44 -16.98
CA TYR A 231 -11.62 16.78 -18.29
C TYR A 231 -12.97 16.91 -18.97
N PRO A 232 -13.03 17.10 -20.30
CA PRO A 232 -11.93 17.50 -21.16
C PRO A 232 -11.80 19.03 -21.26
N PHE A 233 -10.57 19.51 -21.48
CA PHE A 233 -10.36 20.87 -21.94
C PHE A 233 -10.69 20.96 -23.43
N GLU A 234 -11.25 22.07 -23.87
CA GLU A 234 -11.66 22.25 -25.27
C GLU A 234 -10.51 22.21 -26.26
N LYS A 235 -9.33 22.69 -25.89
CA LYS A 235 -8.18 22.88 -26.78
C LYS A 235 -6.91 22.15 -26.36
N THR A 236 -6.93 21.43 -25.26
CA THR A 236 -5.73 20.72 -24.75
C THR A 236 -6.11 19.51 -23.91
N THR A 237 -5.17 18.60 -23.70
CA THR A 237 -5.37 17.44 -22.84
C THR A 237 -5.13 17.81 -21.37
N PRO A 238 -5.79 17.16 -20.41
CA PRO A 238 -5.51 17.34 -18.98
C PRO A 238 -4.03 17.14 -18.65
N HIS A 239 -3.38 16.21 -19.29
CA HIS A 239 -1.95 15.92 -19.11
C HIS A 239 -1.05 17.10 -19.50
N ALA A 240 -1.39 17.82 -20.57
CA ALA A 240 -0.63 18.99 -21.04
C ALA A 240 -0.82 20.23 -20.16
N VAL A 241 -1.89 20.29 -19.37
CA VAL A 241 -2.24 21.45 -18.54
C VAL A 241 -1.42 21.53 -17.25
N GLY A 242 -0.99 20.37 -16.73
CA GLY A 242 -0.26 20.28 -15.47
C GLY A 242 -1.16 20.25 -14.22
N ILE A 243 -0.70 19.55 -13.20
CA ILE A 243 -1.47 19.20 -12.00
C ILE A 243 -2.01 20.41 -11.21
N TRP A 244 -1.26 21.50 -11.14
CA TRP A 244 -1.66 22.69 -10.41
C TRP A 244 -2.85 23.40 -11.04
N LYS A 245 -2.87 23.47 -12.37
CA LYS A 245 -3.97 24.08 -13.12
C LYS A 245 -5.22 23.20 -13.08
N LEU A 246 -5.03 21.87 -13.14
CA LEU A 246 -6.10 20.88 -12.98
C LEU A 246 -6.81 21.03 -11.63
N ARG A 247 -6.08 21.18 -10.54
CA ARG A 247 -6.65 21.34 -9.19
C ARG A 247 -7.50 22.59 -9.02
N LYS A 248 -7.23 23.65 -9.77
CA LYS A 248 -7.99 24.91 -9.71
C LYS A 248 -9.32 24.85 -10.47
N CYS A 249 -9.53 23.87 -11.30
CA CYS A 249 -10.68 23.84 -12.22
C CYS A 249 -11.97 23.26 -11.65
N ASN A 250 -11.96 22.64 -10.47
CA ASN A 250 -13.15 22.22 -9.69
C ASN A 250 -14.33 21.65 -10.50
N GLY A 251 -14.08 20.78 -11.47
CA GLY A 251 -15.14 20.12 -12.23
C GLY A 251 -15.78 20.91 -13.36
N LYS A 252 -15.37 22.14 -13.63
CA LYS A 252 -15.97 22.98 -14.69
C LYS A 252 -15.93 22.33 -16.08
N PHE A 253 -14.93 21.54 -16.38
CA PHE A 253 -14.70 20.96 -17.70
C PHE A 253 -15.32 19.58 -17.92
N GLY A 254 -15.70 18.87 -16.85
CA GLY A 254 -16.35 17.58 -16.95
C GLY A 254 -17.70 17.61 -17.68
N ILE A 255 -18.34 18.77 -17.72
CA ILE A 255 -19.62 18.97 -18.40
C ILE A 255 -19.45 18.89 -19.93
N ASN A 256 -18.33 19.34 -20.47
CA ASN A 256 -18.08 19.37 -21.91
C ASN A 256 -17.83 17.96 -22.51
N LEU A 257 -17.53 16.99 -21.69
CA LEU A 257 -17.36 15.60 -22.11
C LEU A 257 -18.58 15.06 -22.88
N LYS A 258 -19.77 15.50 -22.52
CA LYS A 258 -21.04 15.08 -23.18
C LYS A 258 -21.11 15.52 -24.65
N LYS A 259 -20.39 16.58 -25.01
CA LYS A 259 -20.39 17.16 -26.36
C LYS A 259 -19.35 16.52 -27.27
N LEU A 260 -18.41 15.75 -26.75
CA LEU A 260 -17.33 15.14 -27.52
C LEU A 260 -17.75 13.85 -28.21
N THR A 261 -17.21 13.64 -29.40
CA THR A 261 -17.27 12.34 -30.09
C THR A 261 -16.38 11.32 -29.40
N LYS A 262 -16.54 10.01 -29.73
CA LYS A 262 -15.68 8.95 -29.19
C LYS A 262 -14.21 9.17 -29.53
N ASP A 263 -13.92 9.62 -30.76
CA ASP A 263 -12.53 9.86 -31.20
C ASP A 263 -11.89 11.05 -30.52
N GLN A 264 -12.67 12.12 -30.30
CA GLN A 264 -12.21 13.26 -29.52
C GLN A 264 -11.91 12.89 -28.07
N ILE A 265 -12.74 12.04 -27.45
CA ILE A 265 -12.49 11.53 -26.09
C ILE A 265 -11.21 10.69 -26.10
N PHE A 266 -11.05 9.79 -27.09
CA PHE A 266 -9.88 8.95 -27.20
C PHE A 266 -8.59 9.74 -27.43
N SER A 267 -8.61 10.76 -28.31
CA SER A 267 -7.46 11.61 -28.57
C SER A 267 -7.01 12.42 -27.34
N ASN A 268 -7.93 12.70 -26.42
CA ASN A 268 -7.64 13.38 -25.16
C ASN A 268 -7.14 12.45 -24.04
N ILE A 269 -7.13 11.13 -24.23
CA ILE A 269 -6.49 10.21 -23.28
C ILE A 269 -4.98 10.39 -23.36
N PRO A 270 -4.26 10.54 -22.23
CA PRO A 270 -2.81 10.63 -22.24
C PRO A 270 -2.16 9.47 -23.00
N ALA A 271 -1.07 9.72 -23.72
CA ALA A 271 -0.42 8.71 -24.56
C ALA A 271 -0.04 7.43 -23.80
N TYR A 272 0.39 7.55 -22.53
CA TYR A 272 0.68 6.42 -21.67
C TYR A 272 -0.56 5.60 -21.26
N ALA A 273 -1.75 6.19 -21.37
CA ALA A 273 -3.02 5.55 -21.07
C ALA A 273 -3.73 5.02 -22.32
N ARG A 274 -3.23 5.35 -23.53
CA ARG A 274 -3.69 4.74 -24.77
C ARG A 274 -3.04 3.39 -24.94
N LEU A 275 -3.85 2.36 -25.04
CA LEU A 275 -3.30 1.08 -25.32
C LEU A 275 -3.03 0.90 -26.80
N LYS A 276 -1.95 0.18 -27.00
CA LYS A 276 -1.53 -0.36 -28.29
C LYS A 276 -2.50 -1.43 -28.79
#